data_fb11caf7035250005a3b8b1cabdfbf55
#
_entry.id   fb11caf7035250005a3b8b1cabdfbf55
#
_cell.length_a   1.000
_cell.length_b   1.000
_cell.length_c   1.000
_cell.angle_alpha   90.00
_cell.angle_beta   90.00
_cell.angle_gamma   90.00
#
_symmetry.space_group_name_H-M   'P 1'
#
loop_
_entity.id
_entity.type
_entity.pdbx_description
1 polymer ?
#
loop_
_entity_poly.entity_id
_entity_poly.type
_entity_poly.pdbx_seq_one_letter_code
_entity_poly.pdbx_strand_id
1 'polypeptide(L)'
;MAEAMGWYYYLDGKLNFPFKAKWINRKGQSEEVEVQEMSPEDDCGKDMLVEVLYREGEAEDVFSVPLYEIEAIEADPKTQEAIADWHYWVERGNEL
;
A
#
# COMPACT_ATOMS: atom_id res chain seq x y z
N MET A 1 17.08 8.42 -5.22
CA MET A 1 17.86 7.47 -4.42
C MET A 1 17.57 6.05 -4.83
N ALA A 2 18.59 5.22 -4.87
CA ALA A 2 18.47 3.85 -5.34
C ALA A 2 17.52 2.99 -4.51
N GLU A 3 17.47 3.22 -3.20
CA GLU A 3 16.62 2.44 -2.30
C GLU A 3 15.13 2.65 -2.59
N ALA A 4 14.70 3.88 -2.83
CA ALA A 4 13.30 4.16 -3.13
C ALA A 4 12.88 3.48 -4.42
N MET A 5 13.70 3.57 -5.44
CA MET A 5 13.41 2.94 -6.74
C MET A 5 13.40 1.41 -6.61
N GLY A 6 14.36 0.85 -5.88
CA GLY A 6 14.41 -0.59 -5.64
C GLY A 6 13.16 -1.12 -4.96
N TRP A 7 12.71 -0.43 -3.92
CA TRP A 7 11.47 -0.80 -3.23
C TRP A 7 10.26 -0.64 -4.13
N TYR A 8 10.20 0.45 -4.88
CA TYR A 8 9.07 0.69 -5.78
C TYR A 8 8.91 -0.44 -6.79
N TYR A 9 10.00 -0.80 -7.47
CA TYR A 9 9.95 -1.86 -8.48
C TYR A 9 9.72 -3.23 -7.87
N TYR A 10 10.28 -3.49 -6.70
CA TYR A 10 10.03 -4.75 -5.99
C TYR A 10 8.54 -4.89 -5.65
N LEU A 11 7.97 -3.86 -5.05
CA LEU A 11 6.56 -3.89 -4.66
C LEU A 11 5.64 -3.94 -5.88
N ASP A 12 5.93 -3.14 -6.89
CA ASP A 12 5.13 -3.13 -8.11
C ASP A 12 5.10 -4.50 -8.79
N GLY A 13 6.21 -5.22 -8.75
CA GLY A 13 6.31 -6.53 -9.34
C GLY A 13 5.75 -7.66 -8.47
N LYS A 14 5.67 -7.47 -7.17
CA LYS A 14 5.19 -8.49 -6.23
C LYS A 14 3.72 -8.35 -5.86
N LEU A 15 3.22 -7.12 -5.80
CA LEU A 15 1.82 -6.88 -5.47
C LEU A 15 0.93 -7.21 -6.65
N ASN A 16 -0.05 -8.05 -6.43
CA ASN A 16 -0.95 -8.51 -7.48
C ASN A 16 -2.24 -7.70 -7.43
N PHE A 17 -2.26 -6.57 -8.14
CA PHE A 17 -3.41 -5.67 -8.16
C PHE A 17 -4.51 -6.17 -9.08
N PRO A 18 -5.77 -5.84 -8.77
CA PRO A 18 -6.21 -5.24 -7.52
C PRO A 18 -6.36 -6.29 -6.41
N PHE A 19 -6.30 -5.86 -5.17
CA PHE A 19 -6.58 -6.76 -4.05
C PHE A 19 -7.30 -6.01 -2.95
N LYS A 20 -8.03 -6.73 -2.09
CA LYS A 20 -8.75 -6.13 -0.99
C LYS A 20 -7.85 -5.98 0.22
N ALA A 21 -7.97 -4.86 0.89
CA ALA A 21 -7.15 -4.55 2.04
C ALA A 21 -7.95 -3.77 3.07
N LYS A 22 -7.40 -3.73 4.27
CA LYS A 22 -7.93 -2.93 5.36
C LYS A 22 -6.99 -1.73 5.50
N TRP A 23 -7.57 -0.55 5.44
CA TRP A 23 -6.85 0.70 5.64
C TRP A 23 -7.16 1.23 7.03
N ILE A 24 -6.12 1.46 7.81
CA ILE A 24 -6.26 2.01 9.16
C ILE A 24 -5.93 3.50 9.07
N ASN A 25 -6.98 4.33 9.23
CA ASN A 25 -6.80 5.77 9.12
C ASN A 25 -6.16 6.33 10.40
N ARG A 26 -5.88 7.63 10.38
CA ARG A 26 -5.21 8.29 11.50
C ARG A 26 -6.01 8.31 12.80
N LYS A 27 -7.31 8.12 12.71
CA LYS A 27 -8.19 8.06 13.87
C LYS A 27 -8.23 6.65 14.49
N GLY A 28 -7.52 5.71 13.90
CA GLY A 28 -7.53 4.33 14.37
C GLY A 28 -8.70 3.51 13.87
N GLN A 29 -9.52 4.07 12.98
CA GLN A 29 -10.63 3.35 12.39
C GLN A 29 -10.15 2.57 11.18
N SER A 30 -10.66 1.37 11.00
CA SER A 30 -10.30 0.55 9.85
C SER A 30 -11.45 0.54 8.83
N GLU A 31 -11.07 0.65 7.57
CA GLU A 31 -11.99 0.67 6.45
C GLU A 31 -11.53 -0.33 5.41
N GLU A 32 -12.48 -1.03 4.79
CA GLU A 32 -12.16 -1.94 3.70
C GLU A 32 -12.01 -1.15 2.41
N VAL A 33 -10.88 -1.34 1.74
CA VAL A 33 -10.60 -0.65 0.48
C VAL A 33 -10.08 -1.65 -0.53
N GLU A 34 -10.12 -1.26 -1.81
CA GLU A 34 -9.52 -2.05 -2.88
C GLU A 34 -8.25 -1.32 -3.33
N VAL A 35 -7.13 -2.00 -3.22
CA VAL A 35 -5.85 -1.43 -3.65
C VAL A 35 -5.73 -1.62 -5.15
N GLN A 36 -5.71 -0.51 -5.90
CA GLN A 36 -5.76 -0.53 -7.36
C GLN A 36 -4.40 -0.64 -8.01
N GLU A 37 -3.44 0.14 -7.53
CA GLU A 37 -2.10 0.16 -8.09
C GLU A 37 -1.16 0.96 -7.18
N MET A 38 0.14 0.90 -7.48
CA MET A 38 1.09 1.79 -6.82
C MET A 38 0.85 3.21 -7.32
N SER A 39 1.02 4.19 -6.43
CA SER A 39 0.98 5.59 -6.85
C SER A 39 2.16 5.87 -7.79
N PRO A 40 2.09 6.96 -8.58
CA PRO A 40 3.19 7.27 -9.48
C PRO A 40 4.55 7.30 -8.79
N GLU A 41 5.56 6.90 -9.51
CA GLU A 41 6.93 6.82 -9.03
C GLU A 41 7.40 8.10 -8.33
N ASP A 42 7.01 9.26 -8.86
CA ASP A 42 7.37 10.55 -8.29
C ASP A 42 6.78 10.74 -6.89
N ASP A 43 5.62 10.16 -6.62
CA ASP A 43 4.96 10.29 -5.33
C ASP A 43 5.53 9.32 -4.30
N CYS A 44 6.25 8.31 -4.74
CA CYS A 44 6.83 7.29 -3.86
C CYS A 44 8.26 7.57 -3.44
N GLY A 45 8.75 8.79 -3.65
CA GLY A 45 10.13 9.14 -3.32
C GLY A 45 10.45 9.15 -1.84
N LYS A 46 9.47 9.45 -1.00
CA LYS A 46 9.64 9.53 0.46
C LYS A 46 8.92 8.43 1.21
N ASP A 47 7.92 7.82 0.59
CA ASP A 47 7.14 6.76 1.20
C ASP A 47 6.50 5.97 0.07
N MET A 48 6.27 4.70 0.30
CA MET A 48 5.56 3.88 -0.68
C MET A 48 4.08 4.12 -0.52
N LEU A 49 3.47 4.69 -1.56
CA LEU A 49 2.05 5.01 -1.60
C LEU A 49 1.34 4.10 -2.59
N VAL A 50 0.10 3.77 -2.27
CA VAL A 50 -0.76 3.00 -3.16
C VAL A 50 -2.05 3.75 -3.37
N GLU A 51 -2.64 3.57 -4.55
CA GLU A 51 -3.95 4.14 -4.84
C GLU A 51 -5.02 3.14 -4.47
N VAL A 52 -5.97 3.59 -3.67
CA VAL A 52 -7.04 2.74 -3.15
C VAL A 52 -8.39 3.31 -3.56
N LEU A 53 -9.33 2.40 -3.78
CA LEU A 53 -10.72 2.74 -4.03
C LEU A 53 -11.51 2.48 -2.75
N TYR A 54 -12.12 3.53 -2.24
CA TYR A 54 -12.97 3.45 -1.06
C TYR A 54 -14.41 3.70 -1.47
N ARG A 55 -15.29 2.80 -1.06
CA ARG A 55 -16.72 2.91 -1.36
C ARG A 55 -17.49 3.16 -0.08
N GLU A 56 -18.31 4.20 -0.11
CA GLU A 56 -19.22 4.51 0.98
C GLU A 56 -20.61 4.72 0.39
N GLY A 57 -21.49 3.72 0.58
CA GLY A 57 -22.81 3.74 -0.04
C GLY A 57 -22.67 3.72 -1.56
N GLU A 58 -23.20 4.74 -2.23
CA GLU A 58 -23.10 4.86 -3.68
C GLU A 58 -21.89 5.69 -4.12
N ALA A 59 -21.19 6.31 -3.16
CA ALA A 59 -20.04 7.14 -3.46
C ALA A 59 -18.77 6.29 -3.56
N GLU A 60 -17.92 6.65 -4.52
CA GLU A 60 -16.61 6.01 -4.70
C GLU A 60 -15.55 7.08 -4.73
N ASP A 61 -14.51 6.90 -3.92
CA ASP A 61 -13.37 7.81 -3.88
C ASP A 61 -12.08 7.04 -4.13
N VAL A 62 -11.20 7.61 -4.93
CA VAL A 62 -9.86 7.06 -5.16
C VAL A 62 -8.86 8.05 -4.57
N PHE A 63 -7.98 7.55 -3.72
CA PHE A 63 -6.96 8.39 -3.12
C PHE A 63 -5.72 7.56 -2.80
N SER A 64 -4.61 8.24 -2.52
CA SER A 64 -3.34 7.59 -2.20
C SER A 64 -3.18 7.49 -0.70
N VAL A 65 -2.71 6.32 -0.23
CA VAL A 65 -2.42 6.10 1.19
C VAL A 65 -1.06 5.41 1.30
N PRO A 66 -0.36 5.61 2.43
CA PRO A 66 0.88 4.89 2.65
C PRO A 66 0.64 3.38 2.71
N LEU A 67 1.49 2.63 2.02
CA LEU A 67 1.40 1.18 2.04
C LEU A 67 1.52 0.63 3.47
N TYR A 68 2.25 1.33 4.33
CA TYR A 68 2.40 0.93 5.73
C TYR A 68 1.08 0.91 6.48
N GLU A 69 0.08 1.69 6.04
CA GLU A 69 -1.24 1.75 6.68
C GLU A 69 -2.21 0.71 6.16
N ILE A 70 -1.75 -0.17 5.26
CA ILE A 70 -2.59 -1.16 4.60
C ILE A 70 -2.27 -2.56 5.14
N GLU A 71 -3.31 -3.34 5.39
CA GLU A 71 -3.18 -4.77 5.70
C GLU A 71 -4.00 -5.55 4.68
N ALA A 72 -3.38 -6.53 4.04
CA ALA A 72 -4.08 -7.34 3.05
C ALA A 72 -5.17 -8.19 3.71
N ILE A 73 -6.37 -8.18 3.14
CA ILE A 73 -7.48 -9.02 3.60
C ILE A 73 -7.60 -10.24 2.68
N GLU A 74 -7.73 -9.98 1.38
CA GLU A 74 -7.80 -11.02 0.38
C GLU A 74 -6.73 -10.74 -0.65
N ALA A 75 -5.62 -11.45 -0.54
CA ALA A 75 -4.49 -11.29 -1.44
C ALA A 75 -3.73 -12.60 -1.52
N ASP A 76 -3.04 -12.80 -2.62
CA ASP A 76 -2.22 -13.99 -2.79
C ASP A 76 -1.00 -13.96 -1.87
N PRO A 77 -0.34 -15.10 -1.64
CA PRO A 77 0.80 -15.16 -0.71
C PRO A 77 1.93 -14.21 -1.06
N LYS A 78 2.20 -13.98 -2.34
CA LYS A 78 3.26 -13.06 -2.76
C LYS A 78 2.95 -11.62 -2.38
N THR A 79 1.69 -11.21 -2.55
CA THR A 79 1.24 -9.89 -2.17
C THR A 79 1.34 -9.70 -0.67
N GLN A 80 0.88 -10.67 0.11
CA GLN A 80 0.97 -10.62 1.57
C GLN A 80 2.42 -10.55 2.04
N GLU A 81 3.29 -11.32 1.42
CA GLU A 81 4.71 -11.32 1.76
C GLU A 81 5.35 -9.96 1.49
N ALA A 82 5.05 -9.37 0.34
CA ALA A 82 5.61 -8.07 -0.01
C ALA A 82 5.17 -6.98 0.97
N ILE A 83 3.90 -6.99 1.36
CA ILE A 83 3.39 -6.03 2.33
C ILE A 83 4.05 -6.23 3.69
N ALA A 84 4.19 -7.48 4.11
CA ALA A 84 4.84 -7.81 5.38
C ALA A 84 6.31 -7.37 5.37
N ASP A 85 7.01 -7.57 4.27
CA ASP A 85 8.41 -7.13 4.12
C ASP A 85 8.53 -5.62 4.26
N TRP A 86 7.61 -4.87 3.63
CA TRP A 86 7.62 -3.42 3.73
C TRP A 86 7.33 -2.96 5.16
N HIS A 87 6.33 -3.56 5.84
CA HIS A 87 6.01 -3.24 7.22
C HIS A 87 7.20 -3.52 8.12
N TYR A 88 7.86 -4.66 7.93
CA TYR A 88 9.01 -5.03 8.72
C TYR A 88 10.15 -4.02 8.56
N TRP A 89 10.41 -3.62 7.32
CA TRP A 89 11.47 -2.67 7.01
C TRP A 89 11.21 -1.31 7.68
N VAL A 90 9.99 -0.80 7.58
CA VAL A 90 9.60 0.48 8.17
C VAL A 90 9.63 0.39 9.70
N GLU A 91 9.14 -0.70 10.27
CA GLU A 91 9.10 -0.87 11.72
C GLU A 91 10.47 -0.96 12.35
N ARG A 92 11.48 -1.32 11.59
CA ARG A 92 12.84 -1.31 12.07
C ARG A 92 13.48 0.08 12.10
N GLY A 93 12.70 1.11 11.75
CA GLY A 93 13.17 2.48 11.78
C GLY A 93 13.86 2.94 10.51
N ASN A 94 13.73 2.18 9.43
CA ASN A 94 14.32 2.58 8.15
C ASN A 94 13.46 3.65 7.46
N GLU A 95 14.11 4.50 6.71
CA GLU A 95 13.45 5.55 5.93
C GLU A 95 14.06 5.59 4.53
N LEU A 96 13.22 5.98 3.57
CA LEU A 96 13.68 6.14 2.19
C LEU A 96 14.57 7.37 2.00
#